data_8ef437f0ca4971aa01b32cc8d07b0e45
#
_entry.id   8ef437f0ca4971aa01b32cc8d07b0e45
#
_cell.length_a   1.000
_cell.length_b   1.000
_cell.length_c   1.000
_cell.angle_alpha   90.00
_cell.angle_beta   90.00
_cell.angle_gamma   90.00
#
_symmetry.space_group_name_H-M   'P 1'
#
loop_
_entity.id
_entity.type
_entity.pdbx_description
1 polymer ?
#
loop_
_entity_poly.entity_id
_entity_poly.type
_entity_poly.pdbx_seq_one_letter_code
_entity_poly.pdbx_strand_id
1 'polypeptide(L)'
;RRVAALAERAHGIVVPFLKHAPSGRTEIVVADTVDAANGAANVLPYKAIVVNATGPESISELGDYDDWIWGLVIHEFAHIVHLDTVGGLSRILNTLLGPQYAPNLTQPTWFIEGLAVFVESAFGGGGRAKSAFFDMYMRAALLEGKLEPLDRVTGFTRDLPRGSLAYMYGGRFV
;
A
#
# COMPACT_ATOMS: atom_id res chain seq x y z
N ARG A 1 -4.55 17.04 12.66
CA ARG A 1 -3.94 16.54 13.90
C ARG A 1 -4.04 15.01 14.00
N ARG A 2 -5.23 14.40 13.79
CA ARG A 2 -5.41 12.93 13.88
C ARG A 2 -4.48 12.17 12.92
N VAL A 3 -4.45 12.54 11.64
CA VAL A 3 -3.60 11.88 10.63
C VAL A 3 -2.12 11.96 11.00
N ALA A 4 -1.63 13.09 11.52
CA ALA A 4 -0.25 13.21 11.96
C ALA A 4 0.09 12.25 13.12
N ALA A 5 -0.80 12.11 14.11
CA ALA A 5 -0.61 11.16 15.20
C ALA A 5 -0.62 9.70 14.71
N LEU A 6 -1.47 9.37 13.74
CA LEU A 6 -1.52 8.04 13.10
C LEU A 6 -0.24 7.77 12.30
N ALA A 7 0.32 8.77 11.64
CA ALA A 7 1.57 8.64 10.90
C ALA A 7 2.77 8.36 11.84
N GLU A 8 2.86 9.04 12.95
CA GLU A 8 3.90 8.76 13.96
C GLU A 8 3.75 7.34 14.54
N ARG A 9 2.50 6.92 14.77
CA ARG A 9 2.22 5.54 15.19
C ARG A 9 2.64 4.53 14.12
N ALA A 10 2.32 4.78 12.84
CA ALA A 10 2.73 3.92 11.73
C ALA A 10 4.25 3.84 11.63
N HIS A 11 4.95 4.96 11.77
CA HIS A 11 6.41 4.99 11.81
C HIS A 11 6.97 4.07 12.91
N GLY A 12 6.43 4.17 14.13
CA GLY A 12 6.85 3.34 15.25
C GLY A 12 6.65 1.83 15.07
N ILE A 13 5.75 1.42 14.17
CA ILE A 13 5.44 0.01 13.86
C ILE A 13 6.20 -0.47 12.62
N VAL A 14 6.08 0.25 11.52
CA VAL A 14 6.54 -0.21 10.19
C VAL A 14 8.05 -0.16 10.07
N VAL A 15 8.69 0.88 10.62
CA VAL A 15 10.16 1.03 10.56
C VAL A 15 10.90 -0.14 11.20
N PRO A 16 10.59 -0.54 12.46
CA PRO A 16 11.25 -1.70 13.05
C PRO A 16 10.85 -3.01 12.37
N PHE A 17 9.61 -3.12 11.86
CA PHE A 17 9.13 -4.31 11.17
C PHE A 17 9.88 -4.55 9.84
N LEU A 18 9.97 -3.54 8.98
CA LEU A 18 10.67 -3.61 7.70
C LEU A 18 12.19 -3.35 7.83
N LYS A 19 12.68 -3.05 9.03
CA LYS A 19 14.11 -2.81 9.34
C LYS A 19 14.74 -1.71 8.46
N HIS A 20 13.93 -0.73 8.07
CA HIS A 20 14.39 0.43 7.31
C HIS A 20 13.69 1.70 7.80
N ALA A 21 14.47 2.75 8.07
CA ALA A 21 13.96 4.08 8.37
C ALA A 21 14.04 4.94 7.12
N PRO A 22 12.93 5.53 6.66
CA PRO A 22 12.94 6.41 5.50
C PRO A 22 13.90 7.58 5.66
N SER A 23 14.61 7.91 4.61
CA SER A 23 15.52 9.03 4.61
C SER A 23 14.77 10.38 4.61
N GLY A 24 15.04 11.25 5.56
CA GLY A 24 14.42 12.58 5.65
C GLY A 24 12.95 12.53 6.08
N ARG A 25 12.19 13.56 5.70
CA ARG A 25 10.79 13.72 6.10
C ARG A 25 9.84 13.12 5.05
N THR A 26 8.70 12.61 5.52
CA THR A 26 7.54 12.27 4.69
C THR A 26 6.48 13.34 4.89
N GLU A 27 6.05 13.98 3.83
CA GLU A 27 4.94 14.93 3.85
C GLU A 27 3.61 14.19 3.82
N ILE A 28 2.62 14.66 4.57
CA ILE A 28 1.28 14.11 4.53
C ILE A 28 0.30 15.21 4.18
N VAL A 29 -0.38 15.02 3.06
CA VAL A 29 -1.39 15.94 2.54
C VAL A 29 -2.76 15.30 2.74
N VAL A 30 -3.65 15.99 3.45
CA VAL A 30 -5.06 15.60 3.52
C VAL A 30 -5.80 16.44 2.47
N ALA A 31 -6.33 15.75 1.47
CA ALA A 31 -7.07 16.36 0.36
C ALA A 31 -8.58 16.13 0.52
N ASP A 32 -9.36 17.15 0.22
CA ASP A 32 -10.83 17.10 0.20
C ASP A 32 -11.33 17.56 -1.17
N THR A 33 -10.79 16.91 -2.21
CA THR A 33 -11.05 17.27 -3.61
C THR A 33 -11.76 16.18 -4.39
N VAL A 34 -11.92 15.00 -3.80
CA VAL A 34 -12.48 13.81 -4.44
C VAL A 34 -13.37 13.07 -3.45
N ASP A 35 -14.58 12.73 -3.87
CA ASP A 35 -15.55 11.95 -3.09
C ASP A 35 -15.27 10.44 -3.17
N ALA A 36 -14.04 10.05 -2.88
CA ALA A 36 -13.64 8.65 -2.84
C ALA A 36 -12.60 8.42 -1.75
N ALA A 37 -12.82 7.41 -0.92
CA ALA A 37 -11.83 6.97 0.05
C ALA A 37 -10.63 6.39 -0.67
N ASN A 38 -9.50 7.05 -0.59
CA ASN A 38 -8.26 6.61 -1.20
C ASN A 38 -7.04 7.29 -0.56
N GLY A 39 -5.87 6.72 -0.78
CA GLY A 39 -4.58 7.30 -0.50
C GLY A 39 -3.59 7.00 -1.60
N ALA A 40 -2.47 7.67 -1.56
CA ALA A 40 -1.36 7.38 -2.45
C ALA A 40 -0.04 7.76 -1.77
N ALA A 41 0.96 6.91 -1.91
CA ALA A 41 2.32 7.16 -1.47
C ALA A 41 3.25 7.41 -2.66
N ASN A 42 4.15 8.36 -2.50
CA ASN A 42 5.20 8.65 -3.45
C ASN A 42 6.54 8.81 -2.74
N VAL A 43 7.62 8.32 -3.36
CA VAL A 43 8.98 8.43 -2.80
C VAL A 43 9.92 9.30 -3.66
N LEU A 44 9.53 9.62 -4.88
CA LEU A 44 10.30 10.45 -5.80
C LEU A 44 9.43 11.60 -6.36
N PRO A 45 9.96 12.83 -6.50
CA PRO A 45 11.30 13.29 -6.06
C PRO A 45 11.38 13.52 -4.55
N TYR A 46 10.28 13.48 -3.83
CA TYR A 46 10.19 13.59 -2.37
C TYR A 46 9.13 12.64 -1.83
N LYS A 47 9.26 12.29 -0.56
CA LYS A 47 8.31 11.38 0.09
C LYS A 47 7.04 12.12 0.48
N ALA A 48 5.92 11.66 -0.05
CA ALA A 48 4.62 12.20 0.26
C ALA A 48 3.56 11.10 0.37
N ILE A 49 2.62 11.30 1.26
CA ILE A 49 1.38 10.52 1.37
C ILE A 49 0.23 11.49 1.17
N VAL A 50 -0.65 11.19 0.24
CA VAL A 50 -1.91 11.90 0.06
C VAL A 50 -3.01 11.04 0.65
N VAL A 51 -3.86 11.62 1.48
CA VAL A 51 -5.03 10.97 2.09
C VAL A 51 -6.27 11.76 1.70
N ASN A 52 -7.23 11.13 1.03
CA ASN A 52 -8.52 11.76 0.78
C ASN A 52 -9.33 11.81 2.07
N ALA A 53 -10.02 12.93 2.31
CA ALA A 53 -10.78 13.15 3.55
C ALA A 53 -12.08 12.32 3.59
N THR A 54 -12.62 11.95 2.43
CA THR A 54 -13.86 11.19 2.29
C THR A 54 -13.69 9.76 2.80
N GLY A 55 -14.61 9.31 3.63
CA GLY A 55 -14.63 7.93 4.13
C GLY A 55 -15.09 6.91 3.09
N PRO A 56 -14.77 5.63 3.27
CA PRO A 56 -15.21 4.58 2.36
C PRO A 56 -16.72 4.35 2.45
N GLU A 57 -17.33 4.01 1.33
CA GLU A 57 -18.70 3.47 1.31
C GLU A 57 -18.74 2.10 1.98
N SER A 58 -19.89 1.76 2.60
CA SER A 58 -20.06 0.50 3.33
C SER A 58 -19.89 -0.76 2.48
N ILE A 59 -20.05 -0.64 1.16
CA ILE A 59 -19.87 -1.74 0.20
C ILE A 59 -18.47 -1.76 -0.44
N SER A 60 -17.60 -0.81 -0.07
CA SER A 60 -16.25 -0.76 -0.60
C SER A 60 -15.33 -1.77 0.10
N GLU A 61 -14.24 -2.14 -0.56
CA GLU A 61 -13.20 -3.02 0.00
C GLU A 61 -12.53 -2.42 1.26
N LEU A 62 -12.67 -1.11 1.46
CA LEU A 62 -12.18 -0.38 2.61
C LEU A 62 -13.24 -0.23 3.72
N GLY A 63 -14.48 -0.70 3.49
CA GLY A 63 -15.59 -0.60 4.45
C GLY A 63 -15.45 -1.51 5.67
N ASP A 64 -14.61 -2.55 5.58
CA ASP A 64 -14.40 -3.55 6.64
C ASP A 64 -13.40 -3.12 7.72
N TYR A 65 -13.05 -1.82 7.78
CA TYR A 65 -12.12 -1.29 8.78
C TYR A 65 -12.85 -0.59 9.93
N ASP A 66 -12.51 -0.91 11.17
CA ASP A 66 -12.94 -0.16 12.34
C ASP A 66 -12.45 1.30 12.30
N ASP A 67 -11.23 1.51 11.84
CA ASP A 67 -10.59 2.82 11.61
C ASP A 67 -9.93 2.83 10.23
N TRP A 68 -10.70 3.22 9.21
CA TRP A 68 -10.23 3.24 7.83
C TRP A 68 -9.05 4.21 7.61
N ILE A 69 -9.01 5.36 8.32
CA ILE A 69 -7.88 6.29 8.22
C ILE A 69 -6.61 5.63 8.75
N TRP A 70 -6.72 4.88 9.85
CA TRP A 70 -5.59 4.14 10.38
C TRP A 70 -5.10 3.07 9.41
N GLY A 71 -6.02 2.27 8.87
CA GLY A 71 -5.69 1.26 7.85
C GLY A 71 -5.01 1.88 6.63
N LEU A 72 -5.54 3.01 6.14
CA LEU A 72 -4.97 3.71 5.00
C LEU A 72 -3.57 4.28 5.32
N VAL A 73 -3.41 4.99 6.44
CA VAL A 73 -2.13 5.62 6.79
C VAL A 73 -1.03 4.58 6.97
N ILE A 74 -1.32 3.44 7.62
CA ILE A 74 -0.30 2.40 7.80
C ILE A 74 0.04 1.70 6.49
N HIS A 75 -0.93 1.52 5.57
CA HIS A 75 -0.72 1.00 4.23
C HIS A 75 0.21 1.90 3.41
N GLU A 76 -0.13 3.18 3.30
CA GLU A 76 0.67 4.15 2.55
C GLU A 76 2.05 4.35 3.15
N PHE A 77 2.16 4.31 4.48
CA PHE A 77 3.46 4.39 5.12
C PHE A 77 4.32 3.14 4.89
N ALA A 78 3.71 1.97 4.74
CA ALA A 78 4.44 0.76 4.33
C ALA A 78 5.06 0.93 2.95
N HIS A 79 4.35 1.55 1.99
CA HIS A 79 4.93 1.91 0.70
C HIS A 79 6.12 2.86 0.84
N ILE A 80 6.02 3.92 1.67
CA ILE A 80 7.14 4.83 1.91
C ILE A 80 8.38 4.08 2.37
N VAL A 81 8.24 3.23 3.40
CA VAL A 81 9.39 2.48 3.95
C VAL A 81 9.95 1.50 2.93
N HIS A 82 9.07 0.74 2.27
CA HIS A 82 9.47 -0.27 1.29
C HIS A 82 10.16 0.35 0.07
N LEU A 83 9.56 1.38 -0.53
CA LEU A 83 10.05 1.98 -1.77
C LEU A 83 11.26 2.89 -1.55
N ASP A 84 11.44 3.46 -0.35
CA ASP A 84 12.64 4.22 0.04
C ASP A 84 13.83 3.31 0.40
N THR A 85 13.62 1.99 0.44
CA THR A 85 14.72 1.04 0.70
C THR A 85 15.61 0.96 -0.53
N VAL A 86 16.72 1.69 -0.50
CA VAL A 86 17.68 1.80 -1.60
C VAL A 86 19.05 1.32 -1.14
N GLY A 87 19.66 0.42 -1.89
CA GLY A 87 20.99 -0.14 -1.62
C GLY A 87 21.93 -0.07 -2.80
N GLY A 88 23.16 -0.53 -2.61
CA GLY A 88 24.15 -0.67 -3.68
C GLY A 88 24.45 0.62 -4.43
N LEU A 89 24.63 0.51 -5.75
CA LEU A 89 24.98 1.63 -6.63
C LEU A 89 23.92 2.75 -6.61
N SER A 90 22.65 2.39 -6.58
CA SER A 90 21.54 3.37 -6.53
C SER A 90 21.62 4.28 -5.31
N ARG A 91 22.06 3.76 -4.16
CA ARG A 91 22.28 4.55 -2.95
C ARG A 91 23.42 5.57 -3.14
N ILE A 92 24.51 5.15 -3.77
CA ILE A 92 25.65 6.03 -4.05
C ILE A 92 25.20 7.15 -4.99
N LEU A 93 24.47 6.80 -6.06
CA LEU A 93 23.96 7.79 -7.01
C LEU A 93 22.98 8.77 -6.35
N ASN A 94 22.07 8.29 -5.50
CA ASN A 94 21.17 9.16 -4.76
C ASN A 94 21.89 10.11 -3.79
N THR A 95 23.04 9.70 -3.25
CA THR A 95 23.85 10.55 -2.37
C THR A 95 24.52 11.69 -3.16
N LEU A 96 24.91 11.43 -4.40
CA LEU A 96 25.63 12.40 -5.25
C LEU A 96 24.67 13.32 -6.04
N LEU A 97 23.56 12.79 -6.51
CA LEU A 97 22.66 13.44 -7.47
C LEU A 97 21.30 13.83 -6.86
N GLY A 98 21.09 13.52 -5.58
CA GLY A 98 19.77 13.60 -4.95
C GLY A 98 18.92 12.36 -5.22
N PRO A 99 17.70 12.28 -4.64
CA PRO A 99 16.81 11.11 -4.74
C PRO A 99 16.24 10.98 -6.16
N GLN A 100 16.91 10.20 -7.00
CA GLN A 100 16.52 9.93 -8.39
C GLN A 100 16.18 8.47 -8.63
N TYR A 101 16.66 7.56 -7.77
CA TYR A 101 16.53 6.12 -7.96
C TYR A 101 15.81 5.49 -6.80
N ALA A 102 14.72 4.79 -7.11
CA ALA A 102 13.96 3.94 -6.18
C ALA A 102 13.73 2.57 -6.85
N PRO A 103 14.71 1.66 -6.80
CA PRO A 103 14.66 0.39 -7.53
C PRO A 103 13.41 -0.47 -7.22
N ASN A 104 12.90 -0.39 -5.98
CA ASN A 104 11.71 -1.13 -5.58
C ASN A 104 10.43 -0.70 -6.32
N LEU A 105 10.41 0.46 -6.99
CA LEU A 105 9.32 0.84 -7.89
C LEU A 105 9.20 -0.06 -9.13
N THR A 106 10.25 -0.82 -9.46
CA THR A 106 10.23 -1.75 -10.61
C THR A 106 9.73 -3.15 -10.24
N GLN A 107 9.43 -3.40 -8.98
CA GLN A 107 8.86 -4.66 -8.55
C GLN A 107 7.43 -4.84 -9.07
N PRO A 108 6.95 -6.09 -9.20
CA PRO A 108 5.58 -6.35 -9.60
C PRO A 108 4.57 -5.67 -8.67
N THR A 109 3.51 -5.08 -9.24
CA THR A 109 2.48 -4.36 -8.46
C THR A 109 1.87 -5.23 -7.36
N TRP A 110 1.59 -6.51 -7.65
CA TRP A 110 1.04 -7.42 -6.65
C TRP A 110 1.96 -7.60 -5.43
N PHE A 111 3.28 -7.50 -5.60
CA PHE A 111 4.22 -7.59 -4.49
C PHE A 111 4.27 -6.29 -3.68
N ILE A 112 4.32 -5.14 -4.37
CA ILE A 112 4.31 -3.82 -3.73
C ILE A 112 3.03 -3.64 -2.90
N GLU A 113 1.87 -3.90 -3.50
CA GLU A 113 0.58 -3.80 -2.82
C GLU A 113 0.39 -4.90 -1.77
N GLY A 114 0.86 -6.10 -2.07
CA GLY A 114 0.78 -7.23 -1.14
C GLY A 114 1.51 -7.00 0.17
N LEU A 115 2.70 -6.41 0.13
CA LEU A 115 3.44 -6.06 1.33
C LEU A 115 2.68 -5.02 2.17
N ALA A 116 2.10 -4.02 1.53
CA ALA A 116 1.30 -3.00 2.22
C ALA A 116 0.00 -3.59 2.81
N VAL A 117 -0.70 -4.47 2.06
CA VAL A 117 -1.87 -5.24 2.54
C VAL A 117 -1.50 -6.14 3.72
N PHE A 118 -0.35 -6.79 3.69
CA PHE A 118 0.14 -7.57 4.82
C PHE A 118 0.33 -6.70 6.07
N VAL A 119 1.02 -5.57 5.93
CA VAL A 119 1.29 -4.64 7.04
C VAL A 119 -0.02 -4.08 7.62
N GLU A 120 -0.94 -3.61 6.77
CA GLU A 120 -2.23 -3.08 7.24
C GLU A 120 -3.05 -4.16 7.97
N SER A 121 -3.03 -5.39 7.48
CA SER A 121 -3.81 -6.49 8.06
C SER A 121 -3.20 -7.04 9.35
N ALA A 122 -1.87 -6.97 9.47
CA ALA A 122 -1.18 -7.39 10.68
C ALA A 122 -1.33 -6.37 11.84
N PHE A 123 -1.33 -5.07 11.51
CA PHE A 123 -1.23 -4.00 12.50
C PHE A 123 -2.39 -2.99 12.49
N GLY A 124 -3.24 -3.03 11.45
CA GLY A 124 -4.33 -2.06 11.23
C GLY A 124 -5.61 -2.32 12.03
N GLY A 125 -5.75 -3.49 12.66
CA GLY A 125 -6.98 -3.88 13.37
C GLY A 125 -8.06 -4.49 12.47
N GLY A 126 -7.90 -4.45 11.17
CA GLY A 126 -8.71 -5.05 10.10
C GLY A 126 -7.80 -5.41 8.94
N GLY A 127 -8.22 -5.12 7.72
CA GLY A 127 -7.36 -5.16 6.55
C GLY A 127 -7.80 -6.12 5.46
N ARG A 128 -7.40 -5.79 4.24
CA ARG A 128 -7.84 -6.49 3.02
C ARG A 128 -7.46 -7.97 2.99
N ALA A 129 -6.37 -8.39 3.65
CA ALA A 129 -6.04 -9.80 3.76
C ALA A 129 -7.05 -10.62 4.61
N LYS A 130 -7.88 -9.95 5.41
CA LYS A 130 -8.95 -10.55 6.22
C LYS A 130 -10.34 -10.37 5.59
N SER A 131 -10.44 -9.77 4.43
CA SER A 131 -11.70 -9.48 3.76
C SER A 131 -12.37 -10.76 3.28
N ALA A 132 -13.62 -10.97 3.69
CA ALA A 132 -14.45 -12.08 3.21
C ALA A 132 -14.71 -11.98 1.70
N PHE A 133 -14.74 -10.77 1.14
CA PHE A 133 -14.88 -10.54 -0.30
C PHE A 133 -13.65 -11.05 -1.06
N PHE A 134 -12.44 -10.76 -0.58
CA PHE A 134 -11.21 -11.27 -1.19
C PHE A 134 -11.12 -12.79 -1.11
N ASP A 135 -11.50 -13.36 0.04
CA ASP A 135 -11.58 -14.82 0.19
C ASP A 135 -12.57 -15.47 -0.77
N MET A 136 -13.74 -14.90 -0.89
CA MET A 136 -14.78 -15.37 -1.81
C MET A 136 -14.29 -15.36 -3.25
N TYR A 137 -13.71 -14.24 -3.69
CA TYR A 137 -13.21 -14.09 -5.05
C TYR A 137 -12.11 -15.10 -5.37
N MET A 138 -11.07 -15.18 -4.51
CA MET A 138 -9.94 -16.10 -4.72
C MET A 138 -10.39 -17.56 -4.72
N ARG A 139 -11.33 -17.90 -3.86
CA ARG A 139 -11.92 -19.25 -3.80
C ARG A 139 -12.72 -19.57 -5.07
N ALA A 140 -13.54 -18.64 -5.54
CA ALA A 140 -14.30 -18.81 -6.78
C ALA A 140 -13.37 -18.96 -7.98
N ALA A 141 -12.35 -18.10 -8.10
CA ALA A 141 -11.37 -18.17 -9.18
C ALA A 141 -10.60 -19.53 -9.18
N LEU A 142 -10.25 -20.04 -8.00
CA LEU A 142 -9.61 -21.33 -7.86
C LEU A 142 -10.53 -22.47 -8.32
N LEU A 143 -11.78 -22.49 -7.86
CA LEU A 143 -12.76 -23.54 -8.19
C LEU A 143 -13.12 -23.57 -9.69
N GLU A 144 -13.12 -22.40 -10.33
CA GLU A 144 -13.39 -22.27 -11.77
C GLU A 144 -12.14 -22.47 -12.63
N GLY A 145 -10.96 -22.68 -12.04
CA GLY A 145 -9.70 -22.78 -12.77
C GLY A 145 -9.29 -21.48 -13.47
N LYS A 146 -9.73 -20.33 -12.95
CA LYS A 146 -9.50 -19.00 -13.53
C LYS A 146 -8.54 -18.13 -12.69
N LEU A 147 -7.65 -18.76 -11.93
CA LEU A 147 -6.60 -17.99 -11.26
C LEU A 147 -5.67 -17.39 -12.29
N GLU A 148 -5.49 -16.07 -12.21
CA GLU A 148 -4.52 -15.38 -13.07
C GLU A 148 -3.09 -15.71 -12.67
N PRO A 149 -2.18 -15.90 -13.64
CA PRO A 149 -0.75 -15.97 -13.39
C PRO A 149 -0.24 -14.66 -12.75
N LEU A 150 0.69 -14.77 -11.81
CA LEU A 150 1.19 -13.59 -11.06
C LEU A 150 1.82 -12.51 -11.94
N ASP A 151 2.38 -12.88 -13.08
CA ASP A 151 2.94 -11.95 -14.07
C ASP A 151 1.87 -11.11 -14.78
N ARG A 152 0.61 -11.54 -14.73
CA ARG A 152 -0.56 -10.80 -15.25
C ARG A 152 -1.32 -10.02 -14.18
N VAL A 153 -1.03 -10.25 -12.92
CA VAL A 153 -1.66 -9.54 -11.80
C VAL A 153 -1.04 -8.16 -11.66
N THR A 154 -1.50 -7.23 -12.47
CA THR A 154 -1.09 -5.82 -12.46
C THR A 154 -2.28 -4.92 -12.11
N GLY A 155 -2.01 -3.67 -11.75
CA GLY A 155 -3.06 -2.68 -11.49
C GLY A 155 -3.85 -2.22 -12.73
N PHE A 156 -3.48 -2.70 -13.93
CA PHE A 156 -4.02 -2.22 -15.21
C PHE A 156 -4.79 -3.29 -16.00
N THR A 157 -5.29 -4.33 -15.35
CA THR A 157 -6.14 -5.33 -16.01
C THR A 157 -7.48 -4.71 -16.44
N ARG A 158 -8.04 -5.18 -17.56
CA ARG A 158 -9.34 -4.77 -18.07
C ARG A 158 -10.49 -5.55 -17.43
N ASP A 159 -10.20 -6.75 -16.94
CA ASP A 159 -11.18 -7.65 -16.36
C ASP A 159 -11.47 -7.29 -14.91
N LEU A 160 -12.71 -7.55 -14.49
CA LEU A 160 -13.11 -7.36 -13.08
C LEU A 160 -12.44 -8.43 -12.20
N PRO A 161 -12.03 -8.09 -11.00
CA PRO A 161 -12.17 -6.83 -10.25
C PRO A 161 -11.10 -5.77 -10.55
N ARG A 162 -10.42 -5.81 -11.66
CA ARG A 162 -9.47 -4.80 -12.15
C ARG A 162 -8.29 -4.59 -11.17
N GLY A 163 -8.05 -3.33 -10.78
CA GLY A 163 -6.94 -2.95 -9.90
C GLY A 163 -6.88 -3.69 -8.57
N SER A 164 -8.01 -4.15 -8.05
CA SER A 164 -8.08 -4.92 -6.80
C SER A 164 -7.36 -6.27 -6.86
N LEU A 165 -7.13 -6.83 -8.05
CA LEU A 165 -6.39 -8.09 -8.19
C LEU A 165 -5.00 -8.02 -7.56
N ALA A 166 -4.28 -6.92 -7.70
CA ALA A 166 -2.95 -6.76 -7.11
C ALA A 166 -2.99 -6.88 -5.59
N TYR A 167 -4.00 -6.30 -4.95
CA TYR A 167 -4.22 -6.38 -3.50
C TYR A 167 -4.65 -7.77 -3.05
N MET A 168 -5.57 -8.41 -3.80
CA MET A 168 -6.09 -9.75 -3.48
C MET A 168 -4.98 -10.79 -3.54
N TYR A 169 -4.25 -10.84 -4.67
CA TYR A 169 -3.16 -11.79 -4.85
C TYR A 169 -1.99 -11.45 -3.94
N GLY A 170 -1.59 -10.19 -3.88
CA GLY A 170 -0.50 -9.74 -3.03
C GLY A 170 -0.73 -10.09 -1.57
N GLY A 171 -1.93 -9.82 -1.04
CA GLY A 171 -2.28 -10.17 0.35
C GLY A 171 -2.30 -11.67 0.64
N ARG A 172 -2.23 -12.54 -0.37
CA ARG A 172 -2.18 -14.01 -0.21
C ARG A 172 -0.80 -14.61 -0.44
N PHE A 173 0.03 -13.96 -1.25
CA PHE A 173 1.31 -14.52 -1.68
C PHE A 173 2.53 -13.83 -1.04
N VAL A 174 2.34 -12.70 -0.33
CA VAL A 174 3.34 -12.04 0.50
C VAL A 174 3.18 -12.49 1.94
#